data_99f4d222bf7f1c68ce19e058321e70d6
#
_entry.id   99f4d222bf7f1c68ce19e058321e70d6
#
_cell.length_a   1.000
_cell.length_b   1.000
_cell.length_c   1.000
_cell.angle_alpha   90.00
_cell.angle_beta   90.00
_cell.angle_gamma   90.00
#
_symmetry.space_group_name_H-M   'P 1'
#
loop_
_entity.id
_entity.type
_entity.pdbx_description
1 polymer ?
#
loop_
_entity_poly.entity_id
_entity_poly.type
_entity_poly.pdbx_seq_one_letter_code
_entity_poly.pdbx_strand_id
1 'polypeptide(L)'
;MQRILPELDIDHVEYPELQKTIKEDFEAKGIRLDAYVNDGKGTVYDIEMQAVTSKYLPRRTRYYQSMIDLQLVDKGQDYDTLNDSYIIFICLSDLFGKGRYRYSFENICKEDTEVMLNDGAKKIFLNADGKKGDISEELKAFLDYVAGRPSEDAFVKKLESAVEKAKKNRKWRREYMTLLMRDRENQKIGKIFGAISMGKDLGLSEEEIIMRLRAKFDLTEEQARTYLKEAE
;
A
#
# COMPACT_ATOMS: atom_id res chain seq x y z
N MET A 1 14.16 -1.15 -7.59
CA MET A 1 13.52 -2.06 -8.57
C MET A 1 14.38 -3.29 -8.82
N GLN A 2 15.56 -3.17 -9.43
CA GLN A 2 16.45 -4.30 -9.79
C GLN A 2 16.75 -5.28 -8.65
N ARG A 3 16.85 -4.82 -7.38
CA ARG A 3 17.02 -5.68 -6.21
C ARG A 3 15.79 -6.52 -5.87
N ILE A 4 14.60 -6.03 -6.21
CA ILE A 4 13.32 -6.71 -5.95
C ILE A 4 12.99 -7.69 -7.08
N LEU A 5 13.32 -7.31 -8.30
CA LEU A 5 13.02 -8.00 -9.54
C LEU A 5 14.31 -8.20 -10.34
N PRO A 6 15.26 -9.03 -9.85
CA PRO A 6 16.52 -9.25 -10.53
C PRO A 6 16.35 -9.97 -11.88
N GLU A 7 15.23 -10.65 -12.06
CA GLU A 7 14.84 -11.35 -13.29
C GLU A 7 14.42 -10.42 -14.43
N LEU A 8 14.10 -9.16 -14.11
CA LEU A 8 13.70 -8.17 -15.11
C LEU A 8 14.91 -7.31 -15.50
N ASP A 9 15.08 -7.14 -16.80
CA ASP A 9 16.00 -6.16 -17.37
C ASP A 9 15.32 -4.79 -17.41
N ILE A 10 15.38 -4.08 -16.28
CA ILE A 10 14.84 -2.74 -16.12
C ILE A 10 15.92 -1.74 -16.53
N ASP A 11 15.89 -1.31 -17.80
CA ASP A 11 16.89 -0.45 -18.41
C ASP A 11 16.87 0.94 -17.78
N HIS A 12 15.71 1.58 -17.71
CA HIS A 12 15.51 2.83 -17.00
C HIS A 12 14.11 2.92 -16.42
N VAL A 13 13.96 3.79 -15.45
CA VAL A 13 12.69 4.09 -14.80
C VAL A 13 12.32 5.51 -15.18
N GLU A 14 11.15 5.70 -15.76
CA GLU A 14 10.58 7.03 -15.96
C GLU A 14 10.31 7.66 -14.59
N TYR A 15 10.22 8.98 -14.54
CA TYR A 15 10.05 9.74 -13.31
C TYR A 15 8.95 9.13 -12.44
N PRO A 16 9.26 8.66 -11.22
CA PRO A 16 8.25 8.06 -10.36
C PRO A 16 7.22 9.11 -9.94
N GLU A 17 5.96 8.82 -10.16
CA GLU A 17 4.87 9.59 -9.59
C GLU A 17 4.71 9.18 -8.12
N LEU A 18 5.23 10.00 -7.21
CA LEU A 18 5.04 9.79 -5.79
C LEU A 18 3.63 10.22 -5.38
N GLN A 19 2.93 9.35 -4.65
CA GLN A 19 1.58 9.59 -4.14
C GLN A 19 0.55 9.87 -5.24
N LYS A 20 0.66 9.15 -6.35
CA LYS A 20 -0.31 9.18 -7.43
C LYS A 20 -1.71 8.85 -6.90
N THR A 21 -2.65 9.75 -7.12
CA THR A 21 -4.05 9.51 -6.76
C THR A 21 -4.82 9.10 -7.99
N ILE A 22 -5.46 7.96 -7.93
CA ILE A 22 -6.36 7.46 -8.96
C ILE A 22 -7.78 7.48 -8.42
N LYS A 23 -8.68 8.19 -9.09
CA LYS A 23 -10.09 8.30 -8.73
C LYS A 23 -10.92 8.42 -10.00
N GLU A 24 -11.82 7.48 -10.23
CA GLU A 24 -12.63 7.45 -11.45
C GLU A 24 -13.89 8.30 -11.38
N ASP A 25 -14.53 8.35 -10.20
CA ASP A 25 -15.74 9.11 -9.97
C ASP A 25 -15.75 9.75 -8.58
N PHE A 26 -16.59 10.76 -8.39
CA PHE A 26 -16.74 11.47 -7.12
C PHE A 26 -17.16 10.55 -5.97
N GLU A 27 -17.96 9.51 -6.27
CA GLU A 27 -18.47 8.52 -5.31
C GLU A 27 -17.59 7.27 -5.20
N ALA A 28 -16.68 7.02 -6.16
CA ALA A 28 -15.79 5.88 -6.12
C ALA A 28 -14.69 6.03 -5.05
N LYS A 29 -14.36 4.91 -4.40
CA LYS A 29 -13.21 4.84 -3.50
C LYS A 29 -11.92 5.01 -4.31
N GLY A 30 -11.37 6.21 -4.37
CA GLY A 30 -10.06 6.47 -4.95
C GLY A 30 -8.95 5.70 -4.24
N ILE A 31 -7.86 5.47 -4.93
CA ILE A 31 -6.62 4.93 -4.36
C ILE A 31 -5.53 6.00 -4.40
N ARG A 32 -4.56 5.83 -3.53
CA ARG A 32 -3.34 6.62 -3.51
C ARG A 32 -2.18 5.67 -3.43
N LEU A 33 -1.36 5.68 -4.46
CA LEU A 33 -0.18 4.84 -4.61
C LEU A 33 1.02 5.57 -4.02
N ASP A 34 1.87 4.86 -3.25
CA ASP A 34 3.04 5.46 -2.63
C ASP A 34 4.10 5.81 -3.69
N ALA A 35 4.41 4.89 -4.59
CA ALA A 35 5.28 5.15 -5.73
C ALA A 35 4.80 4.36 -6.96
N TYR A 36 4.34 5.09 -7.96
CA TYR A 36 3.94 4.55 -9.25
C TYR A 36 5.04 4.82 -10.28
N VAL A 37 5.46 3.80 -10.99
CA VAL A 37 6.64 3.85 -11.86
C VAL A 37 6.36 3.08 -13.15
N ASN A 38 6.79 3.62 -14.27
CA ASN A 38 6.85 2.92 -15.56
C ASN A 38 8.31 2.67 -15.93
N ASP A 39 8.58 1.59 -16.62
CA ASP A 39 9.87 1.37 -17.29
C ASP A 39 9.80 1.71 -18.78
N GLY A 40 10.95 1.70 -19.44
CA GLY A 40 11.04 1.99 -20.89
C GLY A 40 10.34 0.96 -21.78
N LYS A 41 9.86 -0.16 -21.23
CA LYS A 41 9.10 -1.20 -21.94
C LYS A 41 7.58 -1.06 -21.69
N GLY A 42 7.18 -0.07 -20.89
CA GLY A 42 5.78 0.18 -20.55
C GLY A 42 5.28 -0.65 -19.36
N THR A 43 6.09 -1.48 -18.73
CA THR A 43 5.70 -2.22 -17.53
C THR A 43 5.46 -1.26 -16.38
N VAL A 44 4.38 -1.48 -15.65
CA VAL A 44 3.94 -0.63 -14.54
C VAL A 44 4.28 -1.26 -13.20
N TYR A 45 4.77 -0.45 -12.29
CA TYR A 45 5.12 -0.87 -10.93
C TYR A 45 4.46 0.05 -9.92
N ASP A 46 3.69 -0.54 -9.02
CA ASP A 46 3.17 0.11 -7.82
C ASP A 46 3.94 -0.42 -6.61
N ILE A 47 4.64 0.47 -5.90
CA ILE A 47 5.48 0.10 -4.75
C ILE A 47 4.90 0.76 -3.51
N GLU A 48 4.48 -0.07 -2.58
CA GLU A 48 3.77 0.32 -1.36
C GLU A 48 4.56 -0.05 -0.10
N MET A 49 4.68 0.89 0.84
CA MET A 49 5.22 0.62 2.17
C MET A 49 4.11 0.31 3.16
N GLN A 50 4.20 -0.84 3.84
CA GLN A 50 3.18 -1.29 4.78
C GLN A 50 3.76 -1.50 6.18
N ALA A 51 3.63 -0.50 7.04
CA ALA A 51 4.12 -0.55 8.41
C ALA A 51 3.26 -1.46 9.32
N VAL A 52 1.95 -1.53 9.07
CA VAL A 52 1.02 -2.35 9.86
C VAL A 52 0.35 -3.37 8.96
N THR A 53 0.49 -4.65 9.31
CA THR A 53 -0.12 -5.74 8.55
C THR A 53 -1.65 -5.71 8.67
N SER A 54 -2.33 -5.87 7.55
CA SER A 54 -3.79 -5.96 7.48
C SER A 54 -4.22 -7.21 6.72
N LYS A 55 -5.14 -7.99 7.30
CA LYS A 55 -5.73 -9.16 6.63
C LYS A 55 -6.45 -8.83 5.32
N TYR A 56 -6.74 -7.56 5.09
CA TYR A 56 -7.39 -7.08 3.86
C TYR A 56 -6.40 -6.70 2.75
N LEU A 57 -5.10 -6.78 3.02
CA LEU A 57 -4.07 -6.40 2.06
C LEU A 57 -4.18 -7.17 0.72
N PRO A 58 -4.47 -8.49 0.66
CA PRO A 58 -4.69 -9.19 -0.60
C PRO A 58 -5.91 -8.70 -1.39
N ARG A 59 -6.96 -8.21 -0.71
CA ARG A 59 -8.10 -7.58 -1.41
C ARG A 59 -7.75 -6.18 -1.90
N ARG A 60 -6.93 -5.46 -1.17
CA ARG A 60 -6.42 -4.15 -1.57
C ARG A 60 -5.55 -4.26 -2.82
N THR A 61 -4.66 -5.27 -2.93
CA THR A 61 -3.88 -5.48 -4.16
C THR A 61 -4.75 -5.70 -5.38
N ARG A 62 -5.83 -6.49 -5.24
CA ARG A 62 -6.77 -6.71 -6.34
C ARG A 62 -7.45 -5.40 -6.77
N TYR A 63 -7.86 -4.58 -5.80
CA TYR A 63 -8.49 -3.30 -6.09
C TYR A 63 -7.51 -2.31 -6.75
N TYR A 64 -6.28 -2.25 -6.27
CA TYR A 64 -5.22 -1.43 -6.86
C TYR A 64 -4.93 -1.85 -8.31
N GLN A 65 -4.82 -3.15 -8.55
CA GLN A 65 -4.65 -3.70 -9.90
C GLN A 65 -5.75 -3.20 -10.85
N SER A 66 -7.02 -3.35 -10.45
CA SER A 66 -8.15 -2.92 -11.28
C SER A 66 -8.14 -1.41 -11.57
N MET A 67 -7.74 -0.59 -10.59
CA MET A 67 -7.66 0.86 -10.77
C MET A 67 -6.49 1.28 -11.67
N ILE A 68 -5.39 0.53 -11.65
CA ILE A 68 -4.26 0.74 -12.55
C ILE A 68 -4.66 0.33 -13.97
N ASP A 69 -5.26 -0.84 -14.14
CA ASP A 69 -5.66 -1.38 -15.44
C ASP A 69 -6.66 -0.44 -16.15
N LEU A 70 -7.59 0.14 -15.39
CA LEU A 70 -8.54 1.14 -15.92
C LEU A 70 -7.86 2.41 -16.46
N GLN A 71 -6.64 2.73 -16.00
CA GLN A 71 -5.88 3.88 -16.50
C GLN A 71 -4.96 3.54 -17.69
N LEU A 72 -4.73 2.26 -17.93
CA LEU A 72 -3.80 1.82 -18.97
C LEU A 72 -4.47 1.55 -20.32
N VAL A 73 -5.79 1.34 -20.32
CA VAL A 73 -6.55 1.04 -21.55
C VAL A 73 -7.67 2.04 -21.74
N ASP A 74 -7.58 2.81 -22.82
CA ASP A 74 -8.60 3.77 -23.22
C ASP A 74 -9.79 3.08 -23.93
N LYS A 75 -10.93 3.76 -23.96
CA LYS A 75 -12.12 3.28 -24.65
C LYS A 75 -11.84 3.02 -26.13
N GLY A 76 -11.99 1.78 -26.56
CA GLY A 76 -11.82 1.35 -27.94
C GLY A 76 -10.43 0.81 -28.28
N GLN A 77 -9.52 0.75 -27.33
CA GLN A 77 -8.26 0.02 -27.46
C GLN A 77 -8.48 -1.48 -27.26
N ASP A 78 -7.63 -2.28 -27.88
CA ASP A 78 -7.60 -3.74 -27.69
C ASP A 78 -6.91 -4.11 -26.38
N TYR A 79 -7.28 -5.24 -25.80
CA TYR A 79 -6.71 -5.71 -24.52
C TYR A 79 -5.25 -6.15 -24.62
N ASP A 80 -4.72 -6.36 -25.82
CA ASP A 80 -3.30 -6.65 -26.06
C ASP A 80 -2.37 -5.44 -25.79
N THR A 81 -2.97 -4.24 -25.65
CA THR A 81 -2.26 -3.02 -25.23
C THR A 81 -2.11 -2.91 -23.71
N LEU A 82 -2.76 -3.80 -22.91
CA LEU A 82 -2.66 -3.78 -21.46
C LEU A 82 -1.25 -4.20 -21.00
N ASN A 83 -0.57 -3.28 -20.37
CA ASN A 83 0.80 -3.48 -19.91
C ASN A 83 0.90 -4.50 -18.78
N ASP A 84 2.03 -5.19 -18.71
CA ASP A 84 2.39 -5.94 -17.50
C ASP A 84 2.45 -5.01 -16.30
N SER A 85 1.98 -5.50 -15.15
CA SER A 85 1.93 -4.70 -13.93
C SER A 85 2.35 -5.49 -12.70
N TYR A 86 3.11 -4.83 -11.83
CA TYR A 86 3.62 -5.37 -10.58
C TYR A 86 3.12 -4.53 -9.40
N ILE A 87 2.36 -5.15 -8.51
CA ILE A 87 2.02 -4.53 -7.23
C ILE A 87 2.92 -5.11 -6.15
N ILE A 88 3.77 -4.28 -5.57
CA ILE A 88 4.83 -4.66 -4.66
C ILE A 88 4.57 -4.04 -3.30
N PHE A 89 4.25 -4.87 -2.31
CA PHE A 89 4.14 -4.44 -0.92
C PHE A 89 5.41 -4.79 -0.14
N ILE A 90 6.02 -3.78 0.47
CA ILE A 90 7.14 -3.93 1.40
C ILE A 90 6.56 -3.86 2.82
N CYS A 91 6.49 -5.01 3.50
CA CYS A 91 5.85 -5.17 4.79
C CYS A 91 6.88 -5.31 5.91
N LEU A 92 6.64 -4.65 7.05
CA LEU A 92 7.47 -4.83 8.25
C LEU A 92 7.25 -6.17 8.95
N SER A 93 6.10 -6.82 8.70
CA SER A 93 5.74 -8.10 9.30
C SER A 93 5.13 -9.06 8.29
N ASP A 94 5.21 -10.36 8.59
CA ASP A 94 4.76 -11.43 7.69
C ASP A 94 3.23 -11.55 7.65
N LEU A 95 2.64 -11.14 6.52
CA LEU A 95 1.20 -11.24 6.27
C LEU A 95 0.70 -12.70 6.23
N PHE A 96 1.53 -13.64 5.75
CA PHE A 96 1.14 -15.02 5.49
C PHE A 96 1.59 -16.01 6.57
N GLY A 97 2.42 -15.56 7.52
CA GLY A 97 2.87 -16.36 8.66
C GLY A 97 3.77 -17.56 8.30
N LYS A 98 4.41 -17.56 7.12
CA LYS A 98 5.30 -18.64 6.67
C LYS A 98 6.79 -18.33 6.83
N GLY A 99 7.13 -17.12 7.25
CA GLY A 99 8.48 -16.66 7.52
C GLY A 99 9.34 -16.43 6.27
N ARG A 100 8.75 -16.33 5.09
CA ARG A 100 9.52 -16.08 3.86
C ARG A 100 9.83 -14.59 3.70
N TYR A 101 10.97 -14.29 3.07
CA TYR A 101 11.34 -12.92 2.68
C TYR A 101 10.49 -12.38 1.54
N ARG A 102 10.12 -13.25 0.59
CA ARG A 102 9.36 -12.90 -0.62
C ARG A 102 8.22 -13.90 -0.82
N TYR A 103 7.06 -13.35 -1.16
CA TYR A 103 5.90 -14.09 -1.68
C TYR A 103 5.52 -13.48 -3.01
N SER A 104 5.54 -14.27 -4.06
CA SER A 104 5.13 -13.88 -5.40
C SER A 104 3.84 -14.62 -5.77
N PHE A 105 2.89 -13.90 -6.34
CA PHE A 105 1.60 -14.43 -6.74
C PHE A 105 1.34 -14.11 -8.20
N GLU A 106 1.01 -15.14 -8.94
CA GLU A 106 0.56 -15.12 -10.32
C GLU A 106 -0.66 -16.04 -10.45
N ASN A 107 -1.43 -15.91 -11.51
CA ASN A 107 -2.59 -16.73 -11.72
C ASN A 107 -2.18 -18.06 -12.38
N ILE A 108 -2.50 -19.19 -11.73
CA ILE A 108 -2.23 -20.54 -12.22
C ILE A 108 -3.53 -21.35 -12.31
N CYS A 109 -3.58 -22.31 -13.22
CA CYS A 109 -4.66 -23.28 -13.29
C CYS A 109 -4.59 -24.21 -12.07
N LYS A 110 -5.71 -24.38 -11.37
CA LYS A 110 -5.77 -25.30 -10.20
C LYS A 110 -5.73 -26.77 -10.60
N GLU A 111 -6.29 -27.07 -11.73
CA GLU A 111 -6.41 -28.42 -12.28
C GLU A 111 -5.07 -28.91 -12.86
N ASP A 112 -4.25 -27.97 -13.31
CA ASP A 112 -2.90 -28.22 -13.83
C ASP A 112 -1.99 -27.02 -13.47
N THR A 113 -1.14 -27.20 -12.47
CA THR A 113 -0.30 -26.11 -11.92
C THR A 113 0.89 -25.74 -12.82
N GLU A 114 1.13 -26.45 -13.92
CA GLU A 114 2.11 -26.09 -14.94
C GLU A 114 1.55 -25.06 -15.93
N VAL A 115 0.21 -24.91 -15.97
CA VAL A 115 -0.47 -23.94 -16.83
C VAL A 115 -0.59 -22.58 -16.13
N MET A 116 0.17 -21.62 -16.61
CA MET A 116 0.12 -20.21 -16.17
C MET A 116 -0.92 -19.46 -17.00
N LEU A 117 -1.71 -18.56 -16.34
CA LEU A 117 -2.67 -17.71 -17.06
C LEU A 117 -1.96 -16.66 -17.94
N ASN A 118 -0.77 -16.22 -17.53
CA ASN A 118 0.05 -15.22 -18.23
C ASN A 118 -0.70 -13.91 -18.53
N ASP A 119 -1.49 -13.44 -17.58
CA ASP A 119 -2.30 -12.22 -17.68
C ASP A 119 -1.51 -10.93 -17.39
N GLY A 120 -0.21 -11.02 -17.18
CA GLY A 120 0.68 -9.88 -16.89
C GLY A 120 0.50 -9.26 -15.49
N ALA A 121 -0.45 -9.72 -14.68
CA ALA A 121 -0.76 -9.16 -13.37
C ALA A 121 -0.02 -9.87 -12.23
N LYS A 122 1.05 -9.25 -11.70
CA LYS A 122 1.91 -9.85 -10.66
C LYS A 122 1.82 -9.13 -9.33
N LYS A 123 1.79 -9.88 -8.23
CA LYS A 123 1.75 -9.34 -6.87
C LYS A 123 2.92 -9.86 -6.07
N ILE A 124 3.68 -8.98 -5.43
CA ILE A 124 4.84 -9.32 -4.64
C ILE A 124 4.70 -8.73 -3.24
N PHE A 125 4.88 -9.59 -2.24
CA PHE A 125 4.95 -9.17 -0.86
C PHE A 125 6.35 -9.46 -0.35
N LEU A 126 7.06 -8.41 0.02
CA LEU A 126 8.36 -8.49 0.69
C LEU A 126 8.14 -8.37 2.19
N ASN A 127 8.75 -9.26 2.94
CA ASN A 127 8.67 -9.30 4.40
C ASN A 127 10.02 -8.93 4.99
N ALA A 128 10.12 -7.77 5.60
CA ALA A 128 11.36 -7.29 6.20
C ALA A 128 11.82 -8.13 7.42
N ASP A 129 10.89 -8.89 8.04
CA ASP A 129 11.20 -9.84 9.13
C ASP A 129 11.28 -11.29 8.64
N GLY A 130 11.51 -11.51 7.35
CA GLY A 130 11.65 -12.84 6.74
C GLY A 130 12.88 -13.59 7.28
N LYS A 131 12.81 -14.93 7.25
CA LYS A 131 13.87 -15.85 7.70
C LYS A 131 14.06 -17.04 6.76
N LYS A 132 13.24 -17.15 5.73
CA LYS A 132 13.22 -18.31 4.81
C LYS A 132 13.14 -17.85 3.36
N GLY A 133 13.70 -18.65 2.50
CA GLY A 133 13.73 -18.43 1.05
C GLY A 133 15.02 -17.74 0.62
N ASP A 134 15.46 -18.08 -0.58
CA ASP A 134 16.68 -17.51 -1.16
C ASP A 134 16.34 -16.15 -1.76
N ILE A 135 17.03 -15.13 -1.30
CA ILE A 135 17.02 -13.78 -1.86
C ILE A 135 18.45 -13.29 -1.98
N SER A 136 18.70 -12.34 -2.86
CA SER A 136 20.04 -11.77 -2.99
C SER A 136 20.45 -11.03 -1.70
N GLU A 137 21.75 -10.98 -1.46
CA GLU A 137 22.30 -10.23 -0.31
C GLU A 137 21.92 -8.75 -0.39
N GLU A 138 21.82 -8.20 -1.60
CA GLU A 138 21.39 -6.83 -1.84
C GLU A 138 19.93 -6.59 -1.44
N LEU A 139 19.02 -7.53 -1.76
CA LEU A 139 17.63 -7.44 -1.33
C LEU A 139 17.53 -7.62 0.19
N LYS A 140 18.27 -8.56 0.74
CA LYS A 140 18.33 -8.78 2.20
C LYS A 140 18.81 -7.52 2.93
N ALA A 141 19.90 -6.90 2.48
CA ALA A 141 20.43 -5.65 3.05
C ALA A 141 19.38 -4.51 3.03
N PHE A 142 18.62 -4.41 1.95
CA PHE A 142 17.52 -3.44 1.84
C PHE A 142 16.40 -3.76 2.85
N LEU A 143 15.97 -5.01 2.96
CA LEU A 143 14.93 -5.43 3.91
C LEU A 143 15.38 -5.26 5.37
N ASP A 144 16.65 -5.51 5.67
CA ASP A 144 17.24 -5.23 6.97
C ASP A 144 17.15 -3.74 7.31
N TYR A 145 17.48 -2.86 6.38
CA TYR A 145 17.31 -1.42 6.54
C TYR A 145 15.85 -1.02 6.79
N VAL A 146 14.91 -1.57 6.01
CA VAL A 146 13.48 -1.34 6.21
C VAL A 146 13.00 -1.77 7.59
N ALA A 147 13.56 -2.85 8.13
CA ALA A 147 13.28 -3.33 9.49
C ALA A 147 14.03 -2.55 10.59
N GLY A 148 14.78 -1.51 10.24
CA GLY A 148 15.57 -0.72 11.18
C GLY A 148 16.86 -1.39 11.66
N ARG A 149 17.32 -2.43 10.96
CA ARG A 149 18.60 -3.10 11.23
C ARG A 149 19.74 -2.42 10.48
N PRO A 150 20.96 -2.35 11.05
CA PRO A 150 22.11 -1.76 10.38
C PRO A 150 22.50 -2.57 9.13
N SER A 151 22.99 -1.89 8.10
CA SER A 151 23.50 -2.52 6.88
C SER A 151 24.77 -1.82 6.40
N GLU A 152 25.76 -2.61 5.96
CA GLU A 152 26.99 -2.11 5.36
C GLU A 152 26.92 -1.96 3.83
N ASP A 153 25.77 -2.32 3.24
CA ASP A 153 25.56 -2.25 1.79
C ASP A 153 25.67 -0.81 1.27
N ALA A 154 26.42 -0.64 0.18
CA ALA A 154 26.72 0.69 -0.38
C ALA A 154 25.47 1.45 -0.86
N PHE A 155 24.44 0.74 -1.37
CA PHE A 155 23.19 1.37 -1.76
C PHE A 155 22.39 1.79 -0.53
N VAL A 156 22.33 0.95 0.50
CA VAL A 156 21.64 1.28 1.75
C VAL A 156 22.26 2.52 2.39
N LYS A 157 23.58 2.63 2.43
CA LYS A 157 24.29 3.85 2.93
C LYS A 157 23.94 5.10 2.12
N LYS A 158 23.82 4.97 0.79
CA LYS A 158 23.34 6.08 -0.06
C LYS A 158 21.90 6.44 0.25
N LEU A 159 21.03 5.44 0.46
CA LEU A 159 19.64 5.63 0.81
C LEU A 159 19.50 6.32 2.18
N GLU A 160 20.24 5.89 3.20
CA GLU A 160 20.29 6.54 4.52
C GLU A 160 20.69 8.00 4.42
N SER A 161 21.75 8.29 3.66
CA SER A 161 22.19 9.66 3.42
C SER A 161 21.12 10.51 2.73
N ALA A 162 20.40 9.94 1.74
CA ALA A 162 19.31 10.61 1.06
C ALA A 162 18.13 10.88 2.01
N VAL A 163 17.76 9.90 2.85
CA VAL A 163 16.70 10.04 3.86
C VAL A 163 17.06 11.11 4.88
N GLU A 164 18.31 11.17 5.36
CA GLU A 164 18.77 12.21 6.29
C GLU A 164 18.73 13.61 5.67
N LYS A 165 19.10 13.74 4.40
CA LYS A 165 18.95 15.00 3.64
C LYS A 165 17.47 15.39 3.51
N ALA A 166 16.60 14.41 3.21
CA ALA A 166 15.15 14.62 3.11
C ALA A 166 14.57 15.11 4.43
N LYS A 167 14.91 14.48 5.55
CA LYS A 167 14.48 14.90 6.90
C LYS A 167 14.88 16.34 7.24
N LYS A 168 16.02 16.81 6.73
CA LYS A 168 16.50 18.19 6.94
C LYS A 168 15.82 19.20 6.02
N ASN A 169 15.19 18.78 4.94
CA ASN A 169 14.50 19.64 3.98
C ASN A 169 13.19 20.16 4.59
N ARG A 170 13.05 21.49 4.73
CA ARG A 170 11.86 22.13 5.33
C ARG A 170 10.57 21.87 4.55
N LYS A 171 10.65 21.81 3.21
CA LYS A 171 9.49 21.56 2.35
C LYS A 171 9.00 20.13 2.54
N TRP A 172 9.88 19.12 2.44
CA TRP A 172 9.55 17.72 2.63
C TRP A 172 9.07 17.41 4.06
N ARG A 173 9.67 18.06 5.05
CA ARG A 173 9.19 17.95 6.44
C ARG A 173 7.77 18.47 6.59
N ARG A 174 7.43 19.58 5.95
CA ARG A 174 6.06 20.15 5.98
C ARG A 174 5.08 19.20 5.29
N GLU A 175 5.40 18.70 4.13
CA GLU A 175 4.57 17.72 3.40
C GLU A 175 4.35 16.44 4.23
N TYR A 176 5.42 15.90 4.82
CA TYR A 176 5.34 14.74 5.72
C TYR A 176 4.47 15.01 6.94
N MET A 177 4.61 16.17 7.59
CA MET A 177 3.78 16.54 8.74
C MET A 177 2.31 16.69 8.35
N THR A 178 2.01 17.25 7.19
CA THR A 178 0.65 17.35 6.66
C THR A 178 0.05 15.97 6.40
N LEU A 179 0.82 15.06 5.83
CA LEU A 179 0.43 13.66 5.64
C LEU A 179 0.17 12.95 6.96
N LEU A 180 1.10 13.07 7.90
CA LEU A 180 0.98 12.45 9.23
C LEU A 180 -0.26 12.97 9.99
N MET A 181 -0.56 14.27 9.89
CA MET A 181 -1.76 14.85 10.47
C MET A 181 -3.03 14.27 9.84
N ARG A 182 -3.07 14.17 8.51
CA ARG A 182 -4.20 13.60 7.78
C ARG A 182 -4.38 12.11 8.07
N ASP A 183 -3.30 11.35 8.18
CA ASP A 183 -3.36 9.93 8.54
C ASP A 183 -3.89 9.73 9.96
N ARG A 184 -3.47 10.57 10.91
CA ARG A 184 -4.01 10.57 12.29
C ARG A 184 -5.48 10.92 12.32
N GLU A 185 -5.90 11.88 11.52
CA GLU A 185 -7.30 12.28 11.39
C GLU A 185 -8.14 11.14 10.80
N ASN A 186 -7.69 10.53 9.71
CA ASN A 186 -8.33 9.36 9.12
C ASN A 186 -8.42 8.17 10.10
N GLN A 187 -7.37 7.93 10.90
CA GLN A 187 -7.39 6.91 11.94
C GLN A 187 -8.40 7.26 13.06
N LYS A 188 -8.50 8.53 13.45
CA LYS A 188 -9.48 9.01 14.41
C LYS A 188 -10.90 8.77 13.89
N ILE A 189 -11.16 9.16 12.64
CA ILE A 189 -12.44 8.94 11.95
C ILE A 189 -12.78 7.44 11.91
N GLY A 190 -11.86 6.59 11.50
CA GLY A 190 -12.06 5.13 11.48
C GLY A 190 -12.41 4.54 12.85
N LYS A 191 -11.78 5.05 13.92
CA LYS A 191 -12.11 4.64 15.30
C LYS A 191 -13.50 5.12 15.74
N ILE A 192 -13.93 6.30 15.28
CA ILE A 192 -15.27 6.84 15.55
C ILE A 192 -16.31 5.93 14.88
N PHE A 193 -16.18 5.63 13.59
CA PHE A 193 -17.10 4.73 12.90
C PHE A 193 -17.13 3.32 13.50
N GLY A 194 -15.97 2.79 13.90
CA GLY A 194 -15.90 1.51 14.63
C GLY A 194 -16.64 1.54 15.97
N ALA A 195 -16.57 2.67 16.69
CA ALA A 195 -17.31 2.82 17.95
C ALA A 195 -18.82 2.96 17.73
N ILE A 196 -19.25 3.61 16.65
CA ILE A 196 -20.67 3.68 16.25
C ILE A 196 -21.20 2.29 15.90
N SER A 197 -20.50 1.55 15.04
CA SER A 197 -20.88 0.18 14.68
C SER A 197 -21.03 -0.70 15.91
N MET A 198 -20.04 -0.68 16.80
CA MET A 198 -20.08 -1.44 18.06
C MET A 198 -21.24 -1.02 18.95
N GLY A 199 -21.55 0.29 19.01
CA GLY A 199 -22.69 0.78 19.77
C GLY A 199 -24.01 0.28 19.22
N LYS A 200 -24.18 0.29 17.90
CA LYS A 200 -25.37 -0.28 17.22
C LYS A 200 -25.49 -1.80 17.46
N ASP A 201 -24.40 -2.54 17.35
CA ASP A 201 -24.34 -3.99 17.59
C ASP A 201 -24.73 -4.36 19.05
N LEU A 202 -24.42 -3.48 20.01
CA LEU A 202 -24.79 -3.63 21.42
C LEU A 202 -26.21 -3.13 21.73
N GLY A 203 -26.96 -2.65 20.74
CA GLY A 203 -28.32 -2.15 20.92
C GLY A 203 -28.42 -0.86 21.72
N LEU A 204 -27.37 -0.03 21.76
CA LEU A 204 -27.39 1.27 22.42
C LEU A 204 -28.25 2.26 21.64
N SER A 205 -28.92 3.16 22.37
CA SER A 205 -29.65 4.27 21.78
C SER A 205 -28.69 5.27 21.14
N GLU A 206 -29.20 6.08 20.19
CA GLU A 206 -28.40 7.14 19.55
C GLU A 206 -27.80 8.11 20.56
N GLU A 207 -28.56 8.48 21.59
CA GLU A 207 -28.10 9.38 22.65
C GLU A 207 -26.95 8.78 23.44
N GLU A 208 -27.00 7.47 23.73
CA GLU A 208 -25.91 6.76 24.43
C GLU A 208 -24.66 6.68 23.55
N ILE A 209 -24.82 6.43 22.25
CA ILE A 209 -23.71 6.42 21.30
C ILE A 209 -23.08 7.80 21.23
N ILE A 210 -23.88 8.88 21.06
CA ILE A 210 -23.40 10.26 21.02
C ILE A 210 -22.64 10.61 22.29
N MET A 211 -23.18 10.28 23.46
CA MET A 211 -22.52 10.54 24.74
C MET A 211 -21.16 9.85 24.83
N ARG A 212 -21.06 8.59 24.42
CA ARG A 212 -19.80 7.83 24.41
C ARG A 212 -18.79 8.38 23.39
N LEU A 213 -19.23 8.77 22.21
CA LEU A 213 -18.37 9.40 21.20
C LEU A 213 -17.77 10.69 21.71
N ARG A 214 -18.57 11.55 22.31
CA ARG A 214 -18.12 12.80 22.92
C ARG A 214 -17.07 12.57 24.00
N ALA A 215 -17.34 11.66 24.91
CA ALA A 215 -16.42 11.33 26.02
C ALA A 215 -15.09 10.71 25.54
N LYS A 216 -15.13 9.86 24.51
CA LYS A 216 -13.96 9.09 24.07
C LYS A 216 -13.09 9.84 23.06
N PHE A 217 -13.70 10.67 22.21
CA PHE A 217 -13.00 11.30 21.08
C PHE A 217 -12.94 12.83 21.18
N ASP A 218 -13.41 13.39 22.29
CA ASP A 218 -13.46 14.85 22.53
C ASP A 218 -14.20 15.57 21.38
N LEU A 219 -15.42 15.11 21.10
CA LEU A 219 -16.27 15.67 20.05
C LEU A 219 -17.33 16.59 20.65
N THR A 220 -17.71 17.61 19.91
CA THR A 220 -18.95 18.35 20.20
C THR A 220 -20.16 17.46 19.91
N GLU A 221 -21.32 17.83 20.44
CA GLU A 221 -22.56 17.09 20.16
C GLU A 221 -22.91 17.11 18.68
N GLU A 222 -22.75 18.23 18.02
CA GLU A 222 -22.98 18.41 16.60
C GLU A 222 -22.07 17.48 15.75
N GLN A 223 -20.79 17.44 16.09
CA GLN A 223 -19.84 16.53 15.42
C GLN A 223 -20.21 15.06 15.60
N ALA A 224 -20.59 14.66 16.82
CA ALA A 224 -20.98 13.28 17.10
C ALA A 224 -22.27 12.88 16.36
N ARG A 225 -23.25 13.78 16.24
CA ARG A 225 -24.47 13.57 15.44
C ARG A 225 -24.17 13.46 13.95
N THR A 226 -23.24 14.29 13.44
CA THR A 226 -22.81 14.22 12.03
C THR A 226 -22.22 12.85 11.71
N TYR A 227 -21.25 12.37 12.52
CA TYR A 227 -20.67 11.05 12.31
C TYR A 227 -21.69 9.91 12.45
N LEU A 228 -22.66 10.03 13.36
CA LEU A 228 -23.71 9.01 13.50
C LEU A 228 -24.57 8.93 12.25
N LYS A 229 -24.93 10.08 11.67
CA LYS A 229 -25.71 10.16 10.41
C LYS A 229 -24.93 9.66 9.19
N GLU A 230 -23.63 9.93 9.12
CA GLU A 230 -22.75 9.41 8.04
C GLU A 230 -22.53 7.89 8.12
N ALA A 231 -22.84 7.26 9.26
CA ALA A 231 -22.74 5.82 9.51
C ALA A 231 -24.05 5.06 9.22
N GLU A 232 -25.09 5.73 8.74
CA GLU A 232 -26.35 5.12 8.24
C GLU A 232 -26.20 4.70 6.79
#